data_b9b68a005eadd2e95d310662a9b76d89
#
_entry.id   b9b68a005eadd2e95d310662a9b76d89
#
_cell.length_a   1.000
_cell.length_b   1.000
_cell.length_c   1.000
_cell.angle_alpha   90.00
_cell.angle_beta   90.00
_cell.angle_gamma   90.00
#
_symmetry.space_group_name_H-M   'P 1'
#
loop_
_entity.id
_entity.type
_entity.pdbx_description
1 polymer ?
#
loop_
_entity_poly.entity_id
_entity_poly.type
_entity_poly.pdbx_seq_one_letter_code
_entity_poly.pdbx_strand_id
1 'polypeptide(L)'
;MGEADELAVDLFQDLEKGDAPELMHCFVRNIQNIPEVTSPTVNSLREAMRGCGRGCDFCDVNKRSKKDLPIDRLQREAKVNLDYGFDSVWLHSDEMLLYGCDNRDFYPNYDAITSLWQGLKDIGANFVGTTHMTFSGVVADPKLKHDISEINDMRTSGRWLSTNLGIETVAPSLIKKHLGVKAKPFSTDEWGWVVREGAKILNKNHWFPAATIIIGWPDETPDDVQYTIDMMSDFRAFDFRGLVAPLLYQDFSEKNSMHFGNLNEAQFTLFWKCWENNLRVINDIIPIILRNKTYGPPMKIFMYGILKVGTWAIMRYLRGLCKDLFNGRMPEEIIEKWARSRSVTAPAYTK
;
A
#
# COMPACT_ATOMS: atom_id res chain seq x y z
N MET A 1 10.10 -18.36 6.22
CA MET A 1 11.11 -17.60 7.01
C MET A 1 10.36 -16.92 8.13
N GLY A 2 10.82 -17.06 9.37
CA GLY A 2 10.23 -16.41 10.54
C GLY A 2 11.00 -15.14 10.92
N GLU A 3 10.62 -14.55 12.05
CA GLU A 3 11.35 -13.43 12.66
C GLU A 3 12.64 -13.99 13.26
N ALA A 4 13.79 -13.57 12.75
CA ALA A 4 15.09 -14.11 13.14
C ALA A 4 15.91 -13.18 14.05
N ASP A 5 15.37 -12.04 14.44
CA ASP A 5 16.11 -10.98 15.13
C ASP A 5 16.71 -11.43 16.48
N GLU A 6 15.93 -12.19 17.28
CA GLU A 6 16.40 -12.69 18.58
C GLU A 6 17.45 -13.80 18.45
N LEU A 7 17.46 -14.51 17.30
CA LEU A 7 18.43 -15.58 17.03
C LEU A 7 19.62 -15.13 16.21
N ALA A 8 19.63 -13.92 15.68
CA ALA A 8 20.70 -13.47 14.79
C ALA A 8 22.06 -13.49 15.50
N VAL A 9 22.11 -13.09 16.78
CA VAL A 9 23.34 -13.08 17.56
C VAL A 9 23.85 -14.50 17.79
N ASP A 10 22.98 -15.43 18.19
CA ASP A 10 23.32 -16.83 18.43
C ASP A 10 23.76 -17.50 17.12
N LEU A 11 23.04 -17.25 16.01
CA LEU A 11 23.39 -17.75 14.70
C LEU A 11 24.79 -17.29 14.25
N PHE A 12 25.10 -16.00 14.40
CA PHE A 12 26.43 -15.49 14.06
C PHE A 12 27.53 -16.09 14.91
N GLN A 13 27.30 -16.31 16.22
CA GLN A 13 28.22 -16.96 17.09
C GLN A 13 28.44 -18.44 16.71
N ASP A 14 27.40 -19.15 16.30
CA ASP A 14 27.51 -20.54 15.88
C ASP A 14 28.24 -20.65 14.53
N LEU A 15 27.92 -19.75 13.56
CA LEU A 15 28.69 -19.68 12.31
C LEU A 15 30.18 -19.37 12.50
N GLU A 16 30.53 -18.50 13.45
CA GLU A 16 31.93 -18.22 13.80
C GLU A 16 32.64 -19.45 14.36
N LYS A 17 31.94 -20.36 15.02
CA LYS A 17 32.47 -21.66 15.51
C LYS A 17 32.47 -22.74 14.42
N GLY A 18 31.89 -22.47 13.25
CA GLY A 18 31.77 -23.44 12.17
C GLY A 18 30.52 -24.33 12.25
N ASP A 19 29.62 -24.04 13.19
CA ASP A 19 28.35 -24.74 13.36
C ASP A 19 27.25 -24.03 12.58
N ALA A 20 26.68 -24.70 11.56
CA ALA A 20 25.53 -24.20 10.82
C ALA A 20 24.29 -25.03 11.17
N PRO A 21 23.28 -24.46 11.85
CA PRO A 21 22.07 -25.21 12.16
C PRO A 21 21.29 -25.51 10.90
N GLU A 22 20.79 -26.74 10.77
CA GLU A 22 20.04 -27.22 9.60
C GLU A 22 18.68 -26.49 9.47
N LEU A 23 18.05 -26.11 10.58
CA LEU A 23 16.79 -25.41 10.62
C LEU A 23 16.65 -24.61 11.93
N MET A 24 16.34 -23.32 11.83
CA MET A 24 16.03 -22.47 12.98
C MET A 24 14.64 -21.89 12.85
N HIS A 25 13.81 -22.02 13.88
CA HIS A 25 12.51 -21.38 13.99
C HIS A 25 12.52 -20.37 15.14
N CYS A 26 12.20 -19.12 14.82
CA CYS A 26 12.07 -18.08 15.84
C CYS A 26 10.86 -17.20 15.60
N PHE A 27 10.23 -16.83 16.70
CA PHE A 27 9.28 -15.73 16.76
C PHE A 27 9.77 -14.76 17.82
N VAL A 28 9.95 -13.50 17.46
CA VAL A 28 10.28 -12.46 18.43
C VAL A 28 9.16 -12.38 19.48
N ARG A 29 9.46 -12.82 20.70
CA ARG A 29 8.49 -12.80 21.82
C ARG A 29 8.36 -11.41 22.42
N ASN A 30 9.47 -10.71 22.53
CA ASN A 30 9.52 -9.35 23.04
C ASN A 30 10.27 -8.44 22.06
N ILE A 31 9.57 -7.46 21.48
CA ILE A 31 10.15 -6.53 20.51
C ILE A 31 11.28 -5.67 21.11
N GLN A 32 11.34 -5.56 22.46
CA GLN A 32 12.42 -4.88 23.16
C GLN A 32 13.76 -5.62 23.07
N ASN A 33 13.74 -6.93 22.79
CA ASN A 33 14.94 -7.74 22.65
C ASN A 33 15.61 -7.59 21.27
N ILE A 34 14.92 -7.00 20.31
CA ILE A 34 15.52 -6.68 19.00
C ILE A 34 16.64 -5.64 19.24
N PRO A 35 17.86 -5.87 18.76
CA PRO A 35 18.94 -4.90 18.89
C PRO A 35 18.57 -3.54 18.29
N GLU A 36 18.98 -2.46 18.98
CA GLU A 36 18.81 -1.11 18.42
C GLU A 36 19.70 -0.92 17.19
N VAL A 37 19.21 -0.16 16.22
CA VAL A 37 19.97 0.17 15.02
C VAL A 37 21.04 1.19 15.37
N THR A 38 22.31 0.81 15.16
CA THR A 38 23.49 1.63 15.47
C THR A 38 24.20 2.19 14.24
N SER A 39 23.75 1.81 13.05
CA SER A 39 24.30 2.28 11.77
C SER A 39 23.22 2.81 10.85
N PRO A 40 23.54 3.72 9.91
CA PRO A 40 22.55 4.27 8.97
C PRO A 40 21.88 3.18 8.15
N THR A 41 20.56 3.32 7.99
CA THR A 41 19.75 2.39 7.19
C THR A 41 19.43 2.96 5.82
N VAL A 42 19.11 2.08 4.87
CA VAL A 42 18.66 2.49 3.53
C VAL A 42 17.43 3.39 3.65
N ASN A 43 17.46 4.54 2.98
CA ASN A 43 16.39 5.54 3.00
C ASN A 43 15.94 6.01 4.40
N SER A 44 16.81 5.93 5.40
CA SER A 44 16.44 6.29 6.79
C SER A 44 15.24 5.50 7.32
N LEU A 45 15.07 4.25 6.89
CA LEU A 45 13.95 3.40 7.27
C LEU A 45 14.08 2.92 8.71
N ARG A 46 12.99 3.01 9.48
CA ARG A 46 12.86 2.54 10.88
C ARG A 46 11.60 1.70 11.04
N GLU A 47 11.74 0.53 11.66
CA GLU A 47 10.57 -0.25 12.04
C GLU A 47 9.91 0.41 13.26
N ALA A 48 8.64 0.82 13.13
CA ALA A 48 7.88 1.42 14.22
C ALA A 48 6.97 0.40 14.92
N MET A 49 6.43 -0.54 14.15
CA MET A 49 5.59 -1.61 14.67
C MET A 49 5.64 -2.83 13.76
N ARG A 50 5.31 -3.97 14.32
CA ARG A 50 5.25 -5.26 13.67
C ARG A 50 3.92 -5.94 13.96
N GLY A 51 3.32 -6.59 12.95
CA GLY A 51 2.00 -7.22 13.02
C GLY A 51 0.85 -6.21 12.99
N CYS A 52 -0.31 -6.59 12.44
CA CYS A 52 -1.50 -5.73 12.39
C CYS A 52 -2.74 -6.37 13.04
N GLY A 53 -2.80 -7.70 13.13
CA GLY A 53 -3.90 -8.43 13.79
C GLY A 53 -5.24 -8.40 13.05
N ARG A 54 -5.29 -7.96 11.79
CA ARG A 54 -6.55 -7.84 11.02
C ARG A 54 -7.05 -9.17 10.45
N GLY A 55 -6.20 -10.20 10.36
CA GLY A 55 -6.63 -11.55 10.01
C GLY A 55 -6.97 -11.80 8.54
N CYS A 56 -6.43 -11.03 7.61
CA CYS A 56 -6.59 -11.31 6.18
C CYS A 56 -5.90 -12.63 5.82
N ASP A 57 -6.62 -13.57 5.19
CA ASP A 57 -6.13 -14.95 5.00
C ASP A 57 -4.98 -15.08 3.97
N PHE A 58 -4.91 -14.16 3.02
CA PHE A 58 -3.84 -14.07 2.01
C PHE A 58 -2.55 -13.41 2.53
N CYS A 59 -2.55 -12.89 3.76
CA CYS A 59 -1.46 -12.07 4.27
C CYS A 59 -0.65 -12.83 5.33
N ASP A 60 0.67 -12.95 5.12
CA ASP A 60 1.56 -13.59 6.08
C ASP A 60 1.74 -12.79 7.38
N VAL A 61 1.64 -11.47 7.30
CA VAL A 61 1.73 -10.54 8.44
C VAL A 61 0.66 -10.80 9.50
N ASN A 62 -0.52 -11.31 9.12
CA ASN A 62 -1.62 -11.56 10.05
C ASN A 62 -1.28 -12.61 11.12
N LYS A 63 -0.29 -13.46 10.87
CA LYS A 63 0.21 -14.48 11.81
C LYS A 63 1.02 -13.88 12.95
N ARG A 64 1.42 -12.61 12.84
CA ARG A 64 2.23 -11.91 13.83
C ARG A 64 1.35 -11.12 14.78
N SER A 65 1.59 -11.25 16.08
CA SER A 65 0.96 -10.38 17.08
C SER A 65 1.46 -8.95 16.92
N LYS A 66 0.55 -7.98 17.03
CA LYS A 66 0.91 -6.56 17.00
C LYS A 66 1.87 -6.21 18.15
N LYS A 67 2.94 -5.50 17.83
CA LYS A 67 3.95 -5.00 18.77
C LYS A 67 4.44 -3.65 18.28
N ASP A 68 4.47 -2.68 19.18
CA ASP A 68 4.94 -1.31 18.91
C ASP A 68 6.30 -1.08 19.55
N LEU A 69 7.20 -0.40 18.84
CA LEU A 69 8.46 0.08 19.43
C LEU A 69 8.20 1.41 20.16
N PRO A 70 8.82 1.64 21.34
CA PRO A 70 8.67 2.87 22.08
C PRO A 70 9.21 4.09 21.31
N ILE A 71 8.57 5.25 21.51
CA ILE A 71 8.92 6.50 20.80
C ILE A 71 10.37 6.90 21.08
N ASP A 72 10.83 6.80 22.33
CA ASP A 72 12.20 7.15 22.71
C ASP A 72 13.25 6.30 21.99
N ARG A 73 12.98 5.01 21.80
CA ARG A 73 13.81 4.13 20.98
C ARG A 73 13.82 4.56 19.52
N LEU A 74 12.64 4.81 18.95
CA LEU A 74 12.52 5.26 17.56
C LEU A 74 13.24 6.59 17.31
N GLN A 75 13.24 7.50 18.29
CA GLN A 75 14.00 8.75 18.24
C GLN A 75 15.52 8.49 18.25
N ARG A 76 16.01 7.61 19.15
CA ARG A 76 17.44 7.26 19.19
C ARG A 76 17.90 6.65 17.87
N GLU A 77 17.16 5.69 17.35
CA GLU A 77 17.49 5.02 16.09
C GLU A 77 17.38 5.96 14.89
N ALA A 78 16.39 6.88 14.85
CA ALA A 78 16.26 7.89 13.81
C ALA A 78 17.42 8.88 13.85
N LYS A 79 17.88 9.24 15.05
CA LYS A 79 19.02 10.15 15.24
C LYS A 79 20.28 9.65 14.56
N VAL A 80 20.54 8.33 14.56
CA VAL A 80 21.68 7.72 13.83
C VAL A 80 21.66 8.10 12.35
N ASN A 81 20.50 8.08 11.70
CA ASN A 81 20.39 8.46 10.28
C ASN A 81 20.53 9.96 10.06
N LEU A 82 19.90 10.77 10.94
CA LEU A 82 19.97 12.24 10.84
C LEU A 82 21.40 12.73 11.03
N ASP A 83 22.15 12.16 11.98
CA ASP A 83 23.55 12.49 12.22
C ASP A 83 24.47 12.06 11.07
N TYR A 84 24.08 11.02 10.31
CA TYR A 84 24.79 10.63 9.09
C TYR A 84 24.52 11.55 7.90
N GLY A 85 23.50 12.42 7.98
CA GLY A 85 23.17 13.42 6.95
C GLY A 85 21.87 13.17 6.20
N PHE A 86 21.04 12.20 6.59
CA PHE A 86 19.67 12.12 6.10
C PHE A 86 18.84 13.27 6.67
N ASP A 87 17.85 13.73 5.92
CA ASP A 87 16.94 14.81 6.32
C ASP A 87 15.51 14.32 6.62
N SER A 88 15.27 13.04 6.43
CA SER A 88 13.94 12.44 6.58
C SER A 88 14.02 11.12 7.34
N VAL A 89 12.88 10.72 7.92
CA VAL A 89 12.70 9.43 8.59
C VAL A 89 11.51 8.71 7.97
N TRP A 90 11.68 7.44 7.62
CA TRP A 90 10.61 6.58 7.11
C TRP A 90 10.27 5.51 8.14
N LEU A 91 9.02 5.53 8.62
CA LEU A 91 8.50 4.56 9.57
C LEU A 91 7.98 3.33 8.82
N HIS A 92 8.65 2.20 8.99
CA HIS A 92 8.13 0.92 8.53
C HIS A 92 7.13 0.37 9.56
N SER A 93 6.00 -0.07 9.06
CA SER A 93 4.96 -0.70 9.88
C SER A 93 4.11 -1.61 9.00
N ASP A 94 3.48 -2.60 9.59
CA ASP A 94 2.47 -3.40 8.89
C ASP A 94 1.12 -2.65 8.81
N GLU A 95 0.86 -1.74 9.76
CA GLU A 95 -0.35 -0.88 9.78
C GLU A 95 -0.13 0.34 10.70
N MET A 96 0.41 1.43 10.16
CA MET A 96 0.84 2.58 10.97
C MET A 96 -0.27 3.23 11.79
N LEU A 97 -1.51 3.17 11.32
CA LEU A 97 -2.64 3.76 12.04
C LEU A 97 -3.09 2.95 13.26
N LEU A 98 -2.47 1.78 13.50
CA LEU A 98 -2.63 1.01 14.73
C LEU A 98 -1.49 1.20 15.73
N TYR A 99 -0.53 2.10 15.48
CA TYR A 99 0.54 2.39 16.44
C TYR A 99 -0.06 2.94 17.73
N GLY A 100 0.33 2.34 18.86
CA GLY A 100 -0.22 2.68 20.18
C GLY A 100 -1.70 2.33 20.38
N CYS A 101 -2.31 1.55 19.46
CA CYS A 101 -3.70 1.15 19.55
C CYS A 101 -3.84 -0.13 20.38
N ASP A 102 -4.57 -0.09 21.48
CA ASP A 102 -4.87 -1.26 22.36
C ASP A 102 -6.31 -1.75 22.20
N ASN A 103 -7.16 -0.99 21.49
CA ASN A 103 -8.58 -1.34 21.40
C ASN A 103 -8.85 -2.42 20.34
N ARG A 104 -9.90 -3.23 20.56
CA ARG A 104 -10.30 -4.32 19.68
C ARG A 104 -11.05 -3.86 18.42
N ASP A 105 -11.43 -2.58 18.36
CA ASP A 105 -12.22 -2.01 17.26
C ASP A 105 -11.35 -1.34 16.21
N PHE A 106 -10.04 -1.36 16.41
CA PHE A 106 -9.06 -0.84 15.45
C PHE A 106 -9.19 0.66 15.17
N TYR A 107 -9.59 1.46 16.16
CA TYR A 107 -9.53 2.92 16.08
C TYR A 107 -8.08 3.39 16.22
N PRO A 108 -7.62 4.34 15.39
CA PRO A 108 -6.32 4.97 15.56
C PRO A 108 -6.16 5.60 16.94
N ASN A 109 -4.98 5.46 17.53
CA ASN A 109 -4.60 6.22 18.71
C ASN A 109 -4.00 7.56 18.26
N TYR A 110 -4.85 8.59 18.18
CA TYR A 110 -4.48 9.91 17.68
C TYR A 110 -3.26 10.49 18.43
N ASP A 111 -3.27 10.46 19.76
CA ASP A 111 -2.21 11.06 20.58
C ASP A 111 -0.88 10.32 20.41
N ALA A 112 -0.89 8.99 20.39
CA ALA A 112 0.32 8.20 20.19
C ALA A 112 0.95 8.46 18.82
N ILE A 113 0.14 8.51 17.76
CA ILE A 113 0.61 8.71 16.39
C ILE A 113 1.13 10.14 16.20
N THR A 114 0.38 11.16 16.63
CA THR A 114 0.82 12.56 16.50
C THR A 114 2.07 12.86 17.34
N SER A 115 2.17 12.29 18.55
CA SER A 115 3.35 12.38 19.39
C SER A 115 4.58 11.74 18.73
N LEU A 116 4.41 10.60 18.05
CA LEU A 116 5.49 9.96 17.31
C LEU A 116 5.99 10.86 16.18
N TRP A 117 5.09 11.41 15.36
CA TRP A 117 5.46 12.31 14.26
C TRP A 117 6.15 13.57 14.78
N GLN A 118 5.55 14.23 15.78
CA GLN A 118 6.14 15.42 16.39
C GLN A 118 7.50 15.12 17.03
N GLY A 119 7.61 14.05 17.80
CA GLY A 119 8.87 13.66 18.42
C GLY A 119 10.02 13.42 17.44
N LEU A 120 9.72 12.90 16.23
CA LEU A 120 10.72 12.77 15.18
C LEU A 120 11.07 14.10 14.51
N LYS A 121 10.11 15.03 14.39
CA LYS A 121 10.37 16.42 13.96
C LYS A 121 11.27 17.14 14.95
N ASP A 122 11.02 16.98 16.25
CA ASP A 122 11.75 17.67 17.33
C ASP A 122 13.23 17.28 17.38
N ILE A 123 13.59 16.05 16.96
CA ILE A 123 15.01 15.61 16.84
C ILE A 123 15.66 16.03 15.52
N GLY A 124 14.97 16.76 14.64
CA GLY A 124 15.52 17.38 13.44
C GLY A 124 15.10 16.73 12.11
N ALA A 125 14.14 15.82 12.09
CA ALA A 125 13.64 15.30 10.81
C ALA A 125 12.85 16.38 10.05
N ASN A 126 13.26 16.68 8.82
CA ASN A 126 12.51 17.60 7.94
C ASN A 126 11.22 16.99 7.40
N PHE A 127 11.16 15.67 7.32
CA PHE A 127 10.01 14.92 6.83
C PHE A 127 9.92 13.55 7.49
N VAL A 128 8.71 13.15 7.89
CA VAL A 128 8.43 11.83 8.47
C VAL A 128 7.41 11.12 7.61
N GLY A 129 7.83 10.03 6.97
CA GLY A 129 6.98 9.19 6.13
C GLY A 129 6.58 7.88 6.80
N THR A 130 5.67 7.14 6.16
CA THR A 130 5.28 5.78 6.58
C THR A 130 5.08 4.87 5.39
N THR A 131 5.25 3.56 5.60
CA THR A 131 5.18 2.58 4.51
C THR A 131 3.78 2.02 4.27
N HIS A 132 3.03 1.68 5.31
CA HIS A 132 1.74 1.00 5.18
C HIS A 132 0.69 1.55 6.14
N MET A 133 -0.57 1.58 5.68
CA MET A 133 -1.76 1.86 6.48
C MET A 133 -3.00 1.29 5.80
N THR A 134 -4.16 1.39 6.45
CA THR A 134 -5.44 0.95 5.87
C THR A 134 -6.38 2.13 5.62
N PHE A 135 -7.28 1.96 4.64
CA PHE A 135 -8.35 2.92 4.37
C PHE A 135 -9.30 3.08 5.56
N SER A 136 -9.57 2.00 6.30
CA SER A 136 -10.42 2.07 7.49
C SER A 136 -9.84 2.97 8.57
N GLY A 137 -8.54 2.90 8.85
CA GLY A 137 -7.88 3.82 9.77
C GLY A 137 -7.88 5.27 9.29
N VAL A 138 -7.78 5.50 7.97
CA VAL A 138 -7.87 6.85 7.37
C VAL A 138 -9.26 7.46 7.60
N VAL A 139 -10.32 6.68 7.40
CA VAL A 139 -11.71 7.16 7.54
C VAL A 139 -12.13 7.25 9.01
N ALA A 140 -11.62 6.38 9.87
CA ALA A 140 -11.90 6.39 11.31
C ALA A 140 -11.43 7.69 11.98
N ASP A 141 -10.27 8.24 11.54
CA ASP A 141 -9.78 9.53 12.02
C ASP A 141 -9.26 10.41 10.86
N PRO A 142 -10.16 11.16 10.19
CA PRO A 142 -9.76 12.08 9.13
C PRO A 142 -8.87 13.24 9.60
N LYS A 143 -9.03 13.66 10.88
CA LYS A 143 -8.23 14.73 11.48
C LYS A 143 -6.76 14.33 11.56
N LEU A 144 -6.47 13.08 11.90
CA LEU A 144 -5.11 12.56 11.97
C LEU A 144 -4.35 12.74 10.64
N LYS A 145 -5.01 12.52 9.48
CA LYS A 145 -4.38 12.74 8.17
C LYS A 145 -4.06 14.21 7.91
N HIS A 146 -4.95 15.09 8.32
CA HIS A 146 -4.73 16.52 8.24
C HIS A 146 -3.52 16.93 9.09
N ASP A 147 -3.48 16.51 10.36
CA ASP A 147 -2.45 16.96 11.30
C ASP A 147 -1.06 16.38 10.95
N ILE A 148 -0.96 15.14 10.52
CA ILE A 148 0.30 14.60 9.98
C ILE A 148 0.79 15.44 8.79
N SER A 149 -0.11 15.87 7.92
CA SER A 149 0.23 16.68 6.76
C SER A 149 0.72 18.08 7.17
N GLU A 150 0.12 18.67 8.20
CA GLU A 150 0.56 19.96 8.75
C GLU A 150 1.93 19.84 9.48
N ILE A 151 2.12 18.78 10.30
CA ILE A 151 3.41 18.49 10.96
C ILE A 151 4.54 18.34 9.93
N ASN A 152 4.26 17.80 8.76
CA ASN A 152 5.20 17.63 7.65
C ASN A 152 5.28 18.83 6.69
N ASP A 153 4.56 19.90 6.93
CA ASP A 153 4.47 21.08 6.04
C ASP A 153 4.10 20.72 4.58
N MET A 154 3.27 19.68 4.39
CA MET A 154 3.04 19.13 3.06
C MET A 154 2.39 20.11 2.11
N ARG A 155 1.44 20.94 2.58
CA ARG A 155 0.74 21.91 1.75
C ARG A 155 1.62 23.08 1.37
N THR A 156 2.36 23.64 2.33
CA THR A 156 3.22 24.82 2.12
C THR A 156 4.44 24.47 1.29
N SER A 157 5.02 23.28 1.50
CA SER A 157 6.17 22.79 0.74
C SER A 157 5.80 22.20 -0.63
N GLY A 158 4.51 21.90 -0.88
CA GLY A 158 4.06 21.18 -2.06
C GLY A 158 4.50 19.72 -2.11
N ARG A 159 4.91 19.15 -0.97
CA ARG A 159 5.29 17.73 -0.86
C ARG A 159 4.07 16.84 -0.79
N TRP A 160 4.24 15.61 -1.23
CA TRP A 160 3.26 14.54 -1.12
C TRP A 160 3.86 13.37 -0.37
N LEU A 161 3.08 12.74 0.50
CA LEU A 161 3.49 11.53 1.23
C LEU A 161 2.93 10.31 0.53
N SER A 162 3.83 9.43 0.08
CA SER A 162 3.42 8.13 -0.48
C SER A 162 3.34 7.08 0.63
N THR A 163 2.38 6.18 0.51
CA THR A 163 2.17 5.05 1.43
C THR A 163 1.43 3.93 0.73
N ASN A 164 1.62 2.70 1.17
CA ASN A 164 0.91 1.55 0.63
C ASN A 164 -0.41 1.32 1.38
N LEU A 165 -1.48 1.08 0.64
CA LEU A 165 -2.80 0.74 1.19
C LEU A 165 -3.42 -0.42 0.41
N GLY A 166 -3.82 -1.46 1.13
CA GLY A 166 -4.54 -2.57 0.51
C GLY A 166 -6.03 -2.27 0.35
N ILE A 167 -6.54 -2.25 -0.88
CA ILE A 167 -7.96 -2.33 -1.20
C ILE A 167 -8.39 -3.78 -1.26
N GLU A 168 -7.61 -4.54 -1.95
CA GLU A 168 -7.70 -5.95 -2.33
C GLU A 168 -8.92 -6.24 -3.20
N THR A 169 -10.12 -5.95 -2.72
CA THR A 169 -11.39 -6.02 -3.43
C THR A 169 -12.42 -5.13 -2.73
N VAL A 170 -13.48 -4.74 -3.42
CA VAL A 170 -14.68 -4.13 -2.80
C VAL A 170 -15.93 -4.98 -2.99
N ALA A 171 -15.79 -6.22 -3.41
CA ALA A 171 -16.89 -7.18 -3.50
C ALA A 171 -17.28 -7.71 -2.10
N PRO A 172 -18.53 -7.55 -1.64
CA PRO A 172 -18.94 -7.91 -0.28
C PRO A 172 -18.72 -9.38 0.08
N SER A 173 -18.89 -10.29 -0.89
CA SER A 173 -18.67 -11.74 -0.74
C SER A 173 -17.22 -12.05 -0.39
N LEU A 174 -16.27 -11.51 -1.15
CA LEU A 174 -14.84 -11.72 -0.99
C LEU A 174 -14.31 -11.02 0.27
N ILE A 175 -14.84 -9.83 0.60
CA ILE A 175 -14.47 -9.12 1.83
C ILE A 175 -14.79 -9.97 3.06
N LYS A 176 -16.02 -10.48 3.14
CA LYS A 176 -16.47 -11.33 4.25
C LYS A 176 -15.65 -12.60 4.40
N LYS A 177 -15.18 -13.15 3.29
CA LYS A 177 -14.47 -14.42 3.27
C LYS A 177 -12.97 -14.27 3.57
N HIS A 178 -12.31 -13.26 2.97
CA HIS A 178 -10.85 -13.21 2.90
C HIS A 178 -10.20 -12.06 3.68
N LEU A 179 -10.94 -10.99 3.96
CA LEU A 179 -10.33 -9.79 4.55
C LEU A 179 -10.40 -9.73 6.08
N GLY A 180 -10.93 -10.75 6.74
CA GLY A 180 -11.02 -10.81 8.20
C GLY A 180 -11.70 -9.55 8.77
N VAL A 181 -11.00 -8.82 9.64
CA VAL A 181 -11.51 -7.58 10.23
C VAL A 181 -10.90 -6.31 9.60
N LYS A 182 -10.45 -6.38 8.34
CA LYS A 182 -9.79 -5.25 7.65
C LYS A 182 -10.66 -3.99 7.60
N ALA A 183 -11.97 -4.14 7.48
CA ALA A 183 -12.90 -3.02 7.44
C ALA A 183 -13.05 -2.31 8.81
N LYS A 184 -12.80 -2.98 9.94
CA LYS A 184 -12.96 -2.36 11.27
C LYS A 184 -12.20 -1.03 11.38
N PRO A 185 -12.81 -0.01 12.03
CA PRO A 185 -14.02 -0.06 12.88
C PRO A 185 -15.36 -0.13 12.16
N PHE A 186 -15.37 -0.10 10.84
CA PHE A 186 -16.57 -0.21 10.00
C PHE A 186 -17.00 -1.66 9.77
N SER A 187 -18.21 -1.85 9.28
CA SER A 187 -18.68 -3.17 8.84
C SER A 187 -18.06 -3.55 7.48
N THR A 188 -18.09 -4.84 7.16
CA THR A 188 -17.64 -5.33 5.86
C THR A 188 -18.46 -4.79 4.69
N ASP A 189 -19.76 -4.52 4.92
CA ASP A 189 -20.66 -3.98 3.88
C ASP A 189 -20.34 -2.50 3.56
N GLU A 190 -19.72 -1.77 4.48
CA GLU A 190 -19.26 -0.39 4.28
C GLU A 190 -17.90 -0.29 3.58
N TRP A 191 -17.18 -1.38 3.39
CA TRP A 191 -15.79 -1.33 2.89
C TRP A 191 -15.64 -0.57 1.57
N GLY A 192 -16.54 -0.77 0.63
CA GLY A 192 -16.53 -0.04 -0.64
C GLY A 192 -16.66 1.49 -0.46
N TRP A 193 -17.49 1.94 0.47
CA TRP A 193 -17.59 3.34 0.86
C TRP A 193 -16.33 3.82 1.58
N VAL A 194 -15.81 3.03 2.52
CA VAL A 194 -14.57 3.34 3.26
C VAL A 194 -13.39 3.58 2.32
N VAL A 195 -13.22 2.75 1.30
CA VAL A 195 -12.16 2.91 0.30
C VAL A 195 -12.33 4.23 -0.48
N ARG A 196 -13.54 4.54 -0.94
CA ARG A 196 -13.83 5.77 -1.70
C ARG A 196 -13.62 7.02 -0.84
N GLU A 197 -14.13 7.02 0.37
CA GLU A 197 -14.01 8.16 1.28
C GLU A 197 -12.57 8.36 1.74
N GLY A 198 -11.89 7.27 2.10
CA GLY A 198 -10.47 7.32 2.45
C GLY A 198 -9.59 7.87 1.32
N ALA A 199 -9.88 7.49 0.08
CA ALA A 199 -9.18 8.02 -1.10
C ALA A 199 -9.36 9.54 -1.25
N LYS A 200 -10.57 10.08 -1.00
CA LYS A 200 -10.84 11.53 -1.01
C LYS A 200 -10.11 12.25 0.13
N ILE A 201 -10.12 11.68 1.34
CA ILE A 201 -9.40 12.23 2.50
C ILE A 201 -7.90 12.31 2.19
N LEU A 202 -7.31 11.26 1.63
CA LEU A 202 -5.90 11.22 1.24
C LEU A 202 -5.57 12.27 0.18
N ASN A 203 -6.35 12.36 -0.89
CA ASN A 203 -6.18 13.40 -1.92
C ASN A 203 -6.17 14.81 -1.33
N LYS A 204 -7.15 15.11 -0.45
CA LYS A 204 -7.31 16.43 0.17
C LYS A 204 -6.10 16.82 1.04
N ASN A 205 -5.43 15.84 1.62
CA ASN A 205 -4.34 16.04 2.57
C ASN A 205 -2.95 15.77 1.97
N HIS A 206 -2.78 15.85 0.65
CA HIS A 206 -1.51 15.65 -0.06
C HIS A 206 -0.85 14.28 0.17
N TRP A 207 -1.66 13.24 0.29
CA TRP A 207 -1.18 11.87 0.30
C TRP A 207 -1.29 11.27 -1.09
N PHE A 208 -0.25 10.53 -1.49
CA PHE A 208 -0.14 9.84 -2.77
C PHE A 208 -0.09 8.33 -2.52
N PRO A 209 -1.23 7.65 -2.34
CA PRO A 209 -1.25 6.24 -2.02
C PRO A 209 -0.80 5.37 -3.21
N ALA A 210 -0.10 4.28 -2.90
CA ALA A 210 0.06 3.13 -3.76
C ALA A 210 -0.90 2.05 -3.25
N ALA A 211 -2.07 1.98 -3.86
CA ALA A 211 -3.10 1.03 -3.46
C ALA A 211 -2.92 -0.31 -4.17
N THR A 212 -3.23 -1.44 -3.50
CA THR A 212 -3.22 -2.76 -4.10
C THR A 212 -4.63 -3.30 -4.31
N ILE A 213 -4.83 -4.03 -5.41
CA ILE A 213 -6.02 -4.82 -5.72
C ILE A 213 -5.55 -6.23 -6.02
N ILE A 214 -6.27 -7.24 -5.52
CA ILE A 214 -6.01 -8.65 -5.83
C ILE A 214 -7.06 -9.12 -6.84
N ILE A 215 -6.60 -9.73 -7.93
CA ILE A 215 -7.41 -10.27 -9.03
C ILE A 215 -7.26 -11.79 -9.06
N GLY A 216 -8.36 -12.51 -9.26
CA GLY A 216 -8.34 -13.96 -9.40
C GLY A 216 -8.39 -14.70 -8.08
N TRP A 217 -9.19 -14.20 -7.12
CA TRP A 217 -9.51 -14.96 -5.92
C TRP A 217 -10.11 -16.32 -6.26
N PRO A 218 -9.90 -17.36 -5.46
CA PRO A 218 -10.38 -18.73 -5.78
C PRO A 218 -11.87 -18.83 -6.10
N ASP A 219 -12.70 -18.00 -5.47
CA ASP A 219 -14.16 -17.99 -5.64
C ASP A 219 -14.67 -16.69 -6.29
N GLU A 220 -13.80 -15.95 -6.96
CA GLU A 220 -14.17 -14.67 -7.58
C GLU A 220 -15.12 -14.90 -8.76
N THR A 221 -16.28 -14.29 -8.69
CA THR A 221 -17.24 -14.27 -9.79
C THR A 221 -17.08 -13.02 -10.66
N PRO A 222 -17.58 -13.01 -11.90
CA PRO A 222 -17.60 -11.80 -12.71
C PRO A 222 -18.35 -10.63 -12.07
N ASP A 223 -19.33 -10.90 -11.21
CA ASP A 223 -20.06 -9.87 -10.46
C ASP A 223 -19.19 -9.27 -9.36
N ASP A 224 -18.37 -10.06 -8.67
CA ASP A 224 -17.41 -9.59 -7.69
C ASP A 224 -16.38 -8.64 -8.34
N VAL A 225 -15.87 -9.00 -9.51
CA VAL A 225 -14.95 -8.14 -10.26
C VAL A 225 -15.60 -6.81 -10.62
N GLN A 226 -16.89 -6.83 -10.98
CA GLN A 226 -17.62 -5.62 -11.37
C GLN A 226 -17.68 -4.57 -10.24
N TYR A 227 -17.87 -4.97 -8.99
CA TYR A 227 -17.81 -4.04 -7.85
C TYR A 227 -16.52 -3.22 -7.83
N THR A 228 -15.40 -3.89 -8.12
CA THR A 228 -14.09 -3.22 -8.12
C THR A 228 -13.86 -2.39 -9.38
N ILE A 229 -14.41 -2.79 -10.54
CA ILE A 229 -14.43 -1.97 -11.77
C ILE A 229 -15.21 -0.67 -11.54
N ASP A 230 -16.38 -0.74 -10.88
CA ASP A 230 -17.20 0.43 -10.57
C ASP A 230 -16.45 1.40 -9.64
N MET A 231 -15.77 0.89 -8.64
CA MET A 231 -14.90 1.69 -7.78
C MET A 231 -13.79 2.40 -8.59
N MET A 232 -13.16 1.74 -9.56
CA MET A 232 -12.17 2.38 -10.43
C MET A 232 -12.77 3.51 -11.27
N SER A 233 -14.04 3.39 -11.66
CA SER A 233 -14.77 4.45 -12.35
C SER A 233 -15.02 5.66 -11.43
N ASP A 234 -15.35 5.41 -10.16
CA ASP A 234 -15.49 6.47 -9.14
C ASP A 234 -14.15 7.17 -8.88
N PHE A 235 -13.03 6.42 -8.80
CA PHE A 235 -11.70 6.98 -8.67
C PHE A 235 -11.36 7.95 -9.79
N ARG A 236 -11.78 7.65 -11.00
CA ARG A 236 -11.64 8.55 -12.13
C ARG A 236 -12.53 9.79 -11.99
N ALA A 237 -13.77 9.62 -11.52
CA ALA A 237 -14.74 10.71 -11.40
C ALA A 237 -14.31 11.80 -10.41
N PHE A 238 -13.68 11.44 -9.29
CA PHE A 238 -13.18 12.43 -8.32
C PHE A 238 -11.67 12.69 -8.39
N ASP A 239 -11.01 12.30 -9.48
CA ASP A 239 -9.58 12.53 -9.73
C ASP A 239 -8.68 11.93 -8.61
N PHE A 240 -8.80 10.63 -8.37
CA PHE A 240 -7.94 9.95 -7.40
C PHE A 240 -6.46 10.06 -7.79
N ARG A 241 -5.66 10.63 -6.91
CA ARG A 241 -4.22 10.86 -7.07
C ARG A 241 -3.41 9.80 -6.36
N GLY A 242 -3.47 8.60 -6.85
CA GLY A 242 -2.71 7.46 -6.34
C GLY A 242 -2.56 6.38 -7.40
N LEU A 243 -1.58 5.53 -7.23
CA LEU A 243 -1.41 4.35 -8.06
C LEU A 243 -2.31 3.22 -7.56
N VAL A 244 -2.74 2.36 -8.47
CA VAL A 244 -3.48 1.14 -8.15
C VAL A 244 -2.75 -0.03 -8.78
N ALA A 245 -2.08 -0.84 -7.97
CA ALA A 245 -1.33 -2.01 -8.42
C ALA A 245 -2.25 -3.24 -8.48
N PRO A 246 -2.56 -3.77 -9.68
CA PRO A 246 -3.29 -5.02 -9.81
C PRO A 246 -2.33 -6.19 -9.56
N LEU A 247 -2.54 -6.91 -8.46
CA LEU A 247 -1.79 -8.09 -8.09
C LEU A 247 -2.63 -9.33 -8.43
N LEU A 248 -1.97 -10.39 -8.86
CA LEU A 248 -2.64 -11.68 -9.04
C LEU A 248 -2.65 -12.43 -7.72
N TYR A 249 -3.77 -13.09 -7.40
CA TYR A 249 -3.88 -13.89 -6.19
C TYR A 249 -2.79 -14.96 -6.15
N GLN A 250 -2.10 -15.04 -5.02
CA GLN A 250 -1.07 -16.05 -4.75
C GLN A 250 -1.50 -16.88 -3.54
N ASP A 251 -1.62 -18.18 -3.73
CA ASP A 251 -1.85 -19.14 -2.65
C ASP A 251 -0.50 -19.56 -2.04
N PHE A 252 -0.40 -19.57 -0.73
CA PHE A 252 0.81 -20.06 -0.03
C PHE A 252 1.14 -21.53 -0.37
N SER A 253 0.15 -22.32 -0.77
CA SER A 253 0.34 -23.69 -1.23
C SER A 253 0.67 -23.81 -2.72
N GLU A 254 0.68 -22.70 -3.46
CA GLU A 254 0.84 -22.57 -4.91
C GLU A 254 -0.24 -23.24 -5.76
N LYS A 255 -1.11 -24.05 -5.16
CA LYS A 255 -2.09 -24.89 -5.90
C LYS A 255 -3.20 -24.09 -6.58
N ASN A 256 -3.60 -22.98 -5.97
CA ASN A 256 -4.70 -22.12 -6.45
C ASN A 256 -4.22 -20.72 -6.86
N SER A 257 -2.92 -20.55 -7.10
CA SER A 257 -2.38 -19.28 -7.53
C SER A 257 -2.89 -18.90 -8.91
N MET A 258 -3.28 -17.62 -9.06
CA MET A 258 -3.72 -17.06 -10.33
C MET A 258 -2.53 -16.73 -11.22
N HIS A 259 -2.60 -17.11 -12.49
CA HIS A 259 -1.60 -16.75 -13.49
C HIS A 259 -2.19 -15.78 -14.51
N PHE A 260 -1.38 -14.89 -15.03
CA PHE A 260 -1.81 -13.88 -16.00
C PHE A 260 -2.50 -14.49 -17.23
N GLY A 261 -2.00 -15.64 -17.70
CA GLY A 261 -2.57 -16.39 -18.83
C GLY A 261 -4.00 -16.90 -18.62
N ASN A 262 -4.50 -16.91 -17.38
CA ASN A 262 -5.81 -17.43 -17.02
C ASN A 262 -6.86 -16.33 -16.76
N LEU A 263 -6.52 -15.05 -16.98
CA LEU A 263 -7.44 -13.95 -16.78
C LEU A 263 -8.65 -14.05 -17.73
N ASN A 264 -9.85 -13.99 -17.18
CA ASN A 264 -11.07 -13.84 -17.98
C ASN A 264 -11.30 -12.35 -18.39
N GLU A 265 -12.33 -12.11 -19.21
CA GLU A 265 -12.62 -10.78 -19.75
C GLU A 265 -12.91 -9.74 -18.64
N ALA A 266 -13.59 -10.13 -17.55
CA ALA A 266 -13.86 -9.23 -16.42
C ALA A 266 -12.58 -8.87 -15.68
N GLN A 267 -11.79 -9.88 -15.30
CA GLN A 267 -10.52 -9.72 -14.61
C GLN A 267 -9.51 -8.89 -15.42
N PHE A 268 -9.42 -9.15 -16.73
CA PHE A 268 -8.61 -8.34 -17.62
C PHE A 268 -9.11 -6.89 -17.72
N THR A 269 -10.42 -6.68 -17.75
CA THR A 269 -11.00 -5.34 -17.73
C THR A 269 -10.61 -4.58 -16.47
N LEU A 270 -10.67 -5.21 -15.29
CA LEU A 270 -10.21 -4.62 -14.03
C LEU A 270 -8.71 -4.31 -14.07
N PHE A 271 -7.90 -5.27 -14.50
CA PHE A 271 -6.44 -5.08 -14.67
C PHE A 271 -6.14 -3.88 -15.56
N TRP A 272 -6.82 -3.76 -16.69
CA TRP A 272 -6.65 -2.65 -17.62
C TRP A 272 -7.07 -1.31 -17.01
N LYS A 273 -8.19 -1.26 -16.29
CA LYS A 273 -8.66 -0.05 -15.58
C LYS A 273 -7.67 0.45 -14.53
N CYS A 274 -6.99 -0.44 -13.81
CA CYS A 274 -5.92 -0.07 -12.91
C CYS A 274 -4.77 0.61 -13.67
N TRP A 275 -4.35 0.05 -14.80
CA TRP A 275 -3.28 0.63 -15.60
C TRP A 275 -3.69 1.95 -16.29
N GLU A 276 -4.93 2.09 -16.75
CA GLU A 276 -5.46 3.40 -17.23
C GLU A 276 -5.33 4.48 -16.14
N ASN A 277 -5.73 4.16 -14.89
CA ASN A 277 -5.55 5.07 -13.77
C ASN A 277 -4.07 5.41 -13.55
N ASN A 278 -3.20 4.41 -13.49
CA ASN A 278 -1.79 4.62 -13.21
C ASN A 278 -1.10 5.48 -14.25
N LEU A 279 -1.40 5.26 -15.52
CA LEU A 279 -0.83 6.03 -16.62
C LEU A 279 -1.34 7.48 -16.65
N ARG A 280 -2.62 7.69 -16.31
CA ARG A 280 -3.17 9.03 -16.10
C ARG A 280 -2.41 9.75 -15.01
N VAL A 281 -2.32 9.15 -13.83
CA VAL A 281 -1.66 9.72 -12.65
C VAL A 281 -0.18 9.99 -12.90
N ILE A 282 0.55 9.09 -13.58
CA ILE A 282 1.94 9.32 -13.97
C ILE A 282 2.06 10.54 -14.88
N ASN A 283 1.15 10.71 -15.85
CA ASN A 283 1.15 11.88 -16.72
C ASN A 283 0.88 13.19 -15.93
N ASP A 284 0.00 13.15 -14.92
CA ASP A 284 -0.31 14.30 -14.07
C ASP A 284 0.85 14.69 -13.13
N ILE A 285 1.67 13.72 -12.73
CA ILE A 285 2.86 13.95 -11.90
C ILE A 285 4.02 14.56 -12.70
N ILE A 286 4.13 14.29 -13.99
CA ILE A 286 5.22 14.79 -14.84
C ILE A 286 5.43 16.31 -14.68
N PRO A 287 4.41 17.18 -14.77
CA PRO A 287 4.58 18.61 -14.56
C PRO A 287 5.10 18.98 -13.17
N ILE A 288 4.74 18.22 -12.13
CA ILE A 288 5.18 18.43 -10.75
C ILE A 288 6.68 18.15 -10.65
N ILE A 289 7.14 17.02 -11.21
CA ILE A 289 8.55 16.65 -11.26
C ILE A 289 9.35 17.71 -12.02
N LEU A 290 8.84 18.20 -13.15
CA LEU A 290 9.53 19.21 -13.97
C LEU A 290 9.62 20.57 -13.27
N ARG A 291 8.72 20.91 -12.36
CA ARG A 291 8.76 22.14 -11.54
C ARG A 291 9.71 22.04 -10.36
N ASN A 292 10.12 20.84 -9.97
CA ASN A 292 11.03 20.64 -8.84
C ASN A 292 12.37 21.35 -9.10
N LYS A 293 12.78 22.25 -8.19
CA LYS A 293 14.00 23.04 -8.30
C LYS A 293 15.29 22.23 -8.05
N THR A 294 15.17 21.06 -7.43
CA THR A 294 16.30 20.17 -7.14
C THR A 294 16.97 19.65 -8.41
N TYR A 295 16.22 19.53 -9.50
CA TYR A 295 16.73 18.99 -10.75
C TYR A 295 17.06 20.11 -11.75
N GLY A 296 18.29 20.09 -12.30
CA GLY A 296 18.68 20.96 -13.39
C GLY A 296 17.98 20.63 -14.72
N PRO A 297 18.00 21.55 -15.70
CA PRO A 297 17.31 21.35 -17.00
C PRO A 297 17.63 20.04 -17.73
N PRO A 298 18.90 19.58 -17.80
CA PRO A 298 19.20 18.31 -18.47
C PRO A 298 18.52 17.11 -17.81
N MET A 299 18.52 17.06 -16.47
CA MET A 299 17.87 15.99 -15.73
C MET A 299 16.35 15.99 -15.93
N LYS A 300 15.72 17.15 -15.98
CA LYS A 300 14.28 17.30 -16.26
C LYS A 300 13.89 16.77 -17.63
N ILE A 301 14.68 17.09 -18.66
CA ILE A 301 14.46 16.59 -20.02
C ILE A 301 14.62 15.08 -20.05
N PHE A 302 15.65 14.54 -19.40
CA PHE A 302 15.91 13.10 -19.31
C PHE A 302 14.75 12.38 -18.61
N MET A 303 14.30 12.87 -17.45
CA MET A 303 13.16 12.30 -16.69
C MET A 303 11.86 12.36 -17.51
N TYR A 304 11.60 13.48 -18.19
CA TYR A 304 10.45 13.60 -19.08
C TYR A 304 10.47 12.55 -20.19
N GLY A 305 11.62 12.39 -20.84
CA GLY A 305 11.82 11.40 -21.90
C GLY A 305 11.57 9.97 -21.40
N ILE A 306 12.18 9.59 -20.26
CA ILE A 306 12.01 8.26 -19.66
C ILE A 306 10.54 8.01 -19.31
N LEU A 307 9.86 8.97 -18.66
CA LEU A 307 8.46 8.78 -18.26
C LEU A 307 7.55 8.65 -19.49
N LYS A 308 7.73 9.45 -20.53
CA LYS A 308 6.92 9.36 -21.75
C LYS A 308 7.19 8.09 -22.56
N VAL A 309 8.46 7.73 -22.75
CA VAL A 309 8.84 6.49 -23.44
C VAL A 309 8.41 5.27 -22.63
N GLY A 310 8.61 5.30 -21.31
CA GLY A 310 8.18 4.23 -20.40
C GLY A 310 6.66 4.02 -20.44
N THR A 311 5.89 5.11 -20.36
CA THR A 311 4.42 5.05 -20.50
C THR A 311 3.99 4.42 -21.83
N TRP A 312 4.60 4.84 -22.93
CA TRP A 312 4.32 4.28 -24.24
C TRP A 312 4.71 2.79 -24.34
N ALA A 313 5.88 2.43 -23.84
CA ALA A 313 6.37 1.05 -23.84
C ALA A 313 5.47 0.12 -23.02
N ILE A 314 5.05 0.55 -21.82
CA ILE A 314 4.11 -0.17 -20.99
C ILE A 314 2.79 -0.40 -21.74
N MET A 315 2.21 0.64 -22.33
CA MET A 315 0.95 0.50 -23.09
C MET A 315 1.08 -0.45 -24.27
N ARG A 316 2.20 -0.38 -25.01
CA ARG A 316 2.47 -1.29 -26.11
C ARG A 316 2.59 -2.74 -25.63
N TYR A 317 3.29 -2.97 -24.53
CA TYR A 317 3.46 -4.28 -23.92
C TYR A 317 2.11 -4.85 -23.45
N LEU A 318 1.31 -4.07 -22.71
CA LEU A 318 0.00 -4.49 -22.22
C LEU A 318 -1.00 -4.82 -23.35
N ARG A 319 -0.93 -4.07 -24.47
CA ARG A 319 -1.73 -4.38 -25.67
C ARG A 319 -1.27 -5.67 -26.34
N GLY A 320 0.03 -5.95 -26.36
CA GLY A 320 0.58 -7.24 -26.79
C GLY A 320 0.04 -8.40 -25.96
N LEU A 321 0.13 -8.30 -24.64
CA LEU A 321 -0.40 -9.30 -23.73
C LEU A 321 -1.92 -9.54 -23.91
N CYS A 322 -2.70 -8.49 -24.16
CA CYS A 322 -4.13 -8.63 -24.45
C CYS A 322 -4.37 -9.46 -25.71
N LYS A 323 -3.64 -9.18 -26.79
CA LYS A 323 -3.77 -9.93 -28.05
C LYS A 323 -3.44 -11.41 -27.86
N ASP A 324 -2.41 -11.71 -27.10
CA ASP A 324 -1.99 -13.08 -26.81
C ASP A 324 -3.06 -13.83 -25.99
N LEU A 325 -3.63 -13.16 -24.97
CA LEU A 325 -4.70 -13.73 -24.14
C LEU A 325 -6.03 -13.97 -24.86
N PHE A 326 -6.40 -13.05 -25.75
CA PHE A 326 -7.76 -13.00 -26.32
C PHE A 326 -7.79 -13.13 -27.85
N ASN A 327 -6.89 -13.97 -28.40
CA ASN A 327 -6.88 -14.32 -29.82
C ASN A 327 -6.84 -13.09 -30.77
N GLY A 328 -5.94 -12.18 -30.51
CA GLY A 328 -5.71 -10.99 -31.31
C GLY A 328 -6.64 -9.80 -31.05
N ARG A 329 -7.61 -9.93 -30.09
CA ARG A 329 -8.51 -8.83 -29.74
C ARG A 329 -7.76 -7.71 -28.99
N MET A 330 -8.26 -6.49 -29.18
CA MET A 330 -7.70 -5.29 -28.52
C MET A 330 -8.38 -5.06 -27.16
N PRO A 331 -7.69 -4.38 -26.21
CA PRO A 331 -8.29 -4.06 -24.91
C PRO A 331 -9.64 -3.37 -24.99
N GLU A 332 -9.81 -2.44 -25.90
CA GLU A 332 -11.04 -1.68 -26.11
C GLU A 332 -12.21 -2.60 -26.47
N GLU A 333 -11.98 -3.61 -27.30
CA GLU A 333 -13.01 -4.59 -27.70
C GLU A 333 -13.45 -5.48 -26.53
N ILE A 334 -12.50 -5.88 -25.67
CA ILE A 334 -12.79 -6.67 -24.46
C ILE A 334 -13.64 -5.85 -23.49
N ILE A 335 -13.21 -4.63 -23.22
CA ILE A 335 -13.89 -3.72 -22.28
C ILE A 335 -15.29 -3.36 -22.76
N GLU A 336 -15.46 -3.04 -24.05
CA GLU A 336 -16.77 -2.76 -24.62
C GLU A 336 -17.70 -3.97 -24.59
N LYS A 337 -17.19 -5.15 -24.94
CA LYS A 337 -17.97 -6.40 -24.86
C LYS A 337 -18.41 -6.65 -23.42
N TRP A 338 -17.54 -6.49 -22.45
CA TRP A 338 -17.87 -6.62 -21.04
C TRP A 338 -18.94 -5.60 -20.62
N ALA A 339 -18.78 -4.33 -20.94
CA ALA A 339 -19.74 -3.28 -20.61
C ALA A 339 -21.13 -3.54 -21.22
N ARG A 340 -21.20 -4.00 -22.48
CA ARG A 340 -22.47 -4.35 -23.14
C ARG A 340 -23.17 -5.55 -22.47
N SER A 341 -22.43 -6.57 -22.04
CA SER A 341 -23.01 -7.72 -21.35
C SER A 341 -23.69 -7.32 -20.03
N ARG A 342 -23.18 -6.29 -19.36
CA ARG A 342 -23.71 -5.78 -18.09
C ARG A 342 -24.89 -4.84 -18.25
N SER A 343 -24.95 -4.05 -19.33
CA SER A 343 -26.07 -3.16 -19.60
C SER A 343 -27.42 -3.90 -19.83
N VAL A 344 -27.33 -5.18 -20.18
CA VAL A 344 -28.52 -6.05 -20.38
C VAL A 344 -28.97 -6.70 -19.06
N THR A 345 -28.07 -6.82 -18.06
CA THR A 345 -28.34 -7.57 -16.82
C THR A 345 -28.41 -6.71 -15.56
N ALA A 346 -28.20 -5.38 -15.66
CA ALA A 346 -28.18 -4.52 -14.49
C ALA A 346 -29.58 -4.41 -13.84
N PRO A 347 -29.81 -4.91 -12.62
CA PRO A 347 -30.94 -4.47 -11.82
C PRO A 347 -30.74 -2.99 -11.48
N ALA A 348 -31.80 -2.21 -11.57
CA ALA A 348 -31.82 -0.81 -11.17
C ALA A 348 -31.43 -0.74 -9.68
N TYR A 349 -30.22 -0.32 -9.36
CA TYR A 349 -29.84 0.01 -8.00
C TYR A 349 -30.59 1.28 -7.61
N THR A 350 -31.68 1.11 -6.88
CA THR A 350 -32.30 2.20 -6.13
C THR A 350 -31.31 2.74 -5.11
N LYS A 351 -31.16 4.05 -5.12
CA LYS A 351 -30.29 4.88 -4.28
C LYS A 351 -30.47 4.64 -2.78
#